data_4f2edd78281021cddae68429af2495fa
#
_entry.id   4f2edd78281021cddae68429af2495fa
#
_cell.length_a   1.000
_cell.length_b   1.000
_cell.length_c   1.000
_cell.angle_alpha   90.00
_cell.angle_beta   90.00
_cell.angle_gamma   90.00
#
_symmetry.space_group_name_H-M   'P 1'
#
loop_
_entity.id
_entity.type
_entity.pdbx_description
1 polymer ?
#
loop_
_entity_poly.entity_id
_entity_poly.type
_entity_poly.pdbx_seq_one_letter_code
_entity_poly.pdbx_strand_id
1 'polypeptide(L)'
;MDIIKLQLDLSKEYGIVLEGGGAKGAYQIGAWRALREAGIRIKGAAGTSVGALNGALICMDDFEKAERIWENISYSRVMDVDDELMERLTKFSLKNISSLAPLNVGELIAGAIRVLRDGGFDIAPLRALIEDVVDEEKIRNSDRELYVVTYSISDRHPLIADVKEAPEGGIADLLMASAYLLGFRQERLGGKYYMDGGGINNVPVDVLLDRGYRDVIVLRIYGYGVDTEKKLEVPEGATLYHVAPRRDLGGLLEFDRRRARRNMLLGYFDGKRMLYGLAGRAYYIDAPEGEPYYFDKMISEIQSLLSYMEPELQEAGEAKHGREEQKDLSPGYRVYTEQVFPRLAKELKLKEGWDYKELYLSILEDLAKQYRISRFKIYTVEELLRLIHKKAGAAALKAMIPIPVSYTHLTLPT
;
A
#
# COMPACT_ATOMS: atom_id res chain seq x y z
N MET A 1 15.86 12.16 19.65
CA MET A 1 15.15 11.39 18.60
C MET A 1 16.04 10.21 18.31
N ASP A 2 15.70 9.06 18.85
CA ASP A 2 16.47 7.86 18.57
C ASP A 2 16.34 7.58 17.07
N ILE A 3 17.48 7.27 16.44
CA ILE A 3 17.52 7.01 14.99
C ILE A 3 16.82 5.66 14.77
N ILE A 4 15.66 5.68 14.14
CA ILE A 4 14.92 4.45 13.77
C ILE A 4 15.86 3.59 12.93
N LYS A 5 16.08 2.35 13.34
CA LYS A 5 17.06 1.46 12.70
C LYS A 5 16.56 1.01 11.33
N LEU A 6 17.40 1.21 10.32
CA LEU A 6 17.17 0.68 8.97
C LEU A 6 17.27 -0.86 9.00
N GLN A 7 16.30 -1.53 8.36
CA GLN A 7 16.23 -2.99 8.29
C GLN A 7 17.09 -3.57 7.15
N LEU A 8 17.35 -2.79 6.11
CA LEU A 8 18.11 -3.20 4.93
C LEU A 8 19.59 -2.84 5.09
N ASP A 9 20.46 -3.67 4.50
CA ASP A 9 21.90 -3.48 4.50
C ASP A 9 22.33 -2.55 3.33
N LEU A 10 22.87 -1.37 3.64
CA LEU A 10 23.31 -0.40 2.65
C LEU A 10 24.55 -0.83 1.86
N SER A 11 25.26 -1.86 2.31
CA SER A 11 26.42 -2.41 1.57
C SER A 11 25.99 -3.27 0.38
N LYS A 12 24.75 -3.77 0.37
CA LYS A 12 24.20 -4.64 -0.66
C LYS A 12 23.63 -3.87 -1.84
N GLU A 13 23.48 -4.58 -2.96
CA GLU A 13 22.71 -4.18 -4.13
C GLU A 13 21.44 -5.00 -4.24
N TYR A 14 20.35 -4.36 -4.61
CA TYR A 14 19.01 -4.96 -4.60
C TYR A 14 18.43 -5.06 -6.01
N GLY A 15 17.72 -6.15 -6.26
CA GLY A 15 16.75 -6.20 -7.34
C GLY A 15 15.45 -5.52 -6.93
N ILE A 16 14.71 -4.95 -7.88
CA ILE A 16 13.39 -4.39 -7.64
C ILE A 16 12.37 -4.98 -8.62
N VAL A 17 11.28 -5.51 -8.11
CA VAL A 17 10.15 -6.02 -8.90
C VAL A 17 8.99 -5.05 -8.81
N LEU A 18 8.44 -4.71 -9.98
CA LEU A 18 7.35 -3.76 -10.13
C LEU A 18 6.14 -4.47 -10.74
N GLU A 19 5.10 -4.67 -9.92
CA GLU A 19 3.85 -5.30 -10.33
C GLU A 19 3.10 -4.44 -11.35
N GLY A 20 2.45 -5.07 -12.34
CA GLY A 20 1.56 -4.41 -13.28
C GLY A 20 0.25 -3.95 -12.65
N GLY A 21 -0.35 -2.85 -13.12
CA GLY A 21 -1.61 -2.38 -12.53
C GLY A 21 -2.05 -0.95 -12.92
N GLY A 22 -1.65 -0.46 -14.08
CA GLY A 22 -2.13 0.81 -14.67
C GLY A 22 -1.97 2.01 -13.75
N ALA A 23 -3.03 2.75 -13.50
CA ALA A 23 -3.04 3.98 -12.69
C ALA A 23 -2.53 3.81 -11.25
N LYS A 24 -2.50 2.58 -10.73
CA LYS A 24 -1.93 2.28 -9.40
C LYS A 24 -0.41 2.44 -9.35
N GLY A 25 0.28 2.50 -10.50
CA GLY A 25 1.73 2.64 -10.61
C GLY A 25 2.33 3.86 -9.90
N ALA A 26 1.55 4.91 -9.67
CA ALA A 26 1.95 6.07 -8.86
C ALA A 26 2.48 5.67 -7.47
N TYR A 27 1.93 4.62 -6.87
CA TYR A 27 2.37 4.07 -5.59
C TYR A 27 3.83 3.61 -5.62
N GLN A 28 4.25 2.99 -6.72
CA GLN A 28 5.63 2.49 -6.89
C GLN A 28 6.65 3.62 -6.89
N ILE A 29 6.30 4.78 -7.46
CA ILE A 29 7.18 5.96 -7.45
C ILE A 29 7.35 6.52 -6.03
N GLY A 30 6.26 6.54 -5.26
CA GLY A 30 6.36 6.89 -3.83
C GLY A 30 7.25 5.94 -3.04
N ALA A 31 7.11 4.63 -3.26
CA ALA A 31 7.97 3.63 -2.64
C ALA A 31 9.44 3.81 -3.06
N TRP A 32 9.71 4.04 -4.35
CA TRP A 32 11.04 4.34 -4.85
C TRP A 32 11.65 5.58 -4.20
N ARG A 33 10.87 6.65 -3.98
CA ARG A 33 11.32 7.81 -3.20
C ARG A 33 11.85 7.41 -1.82
N ALA A 34 11.12 6.58 -1.09
CA ALA A 34 11.55 6.12 0.23
C ALA A 34 12.87 5.32 0.18
N LEU A 35 13.02 4.46 -0.82
CA LEU A 35 14.24 3.68 -1.06
C LEU A 35 15.43 4.58 -1.38
N ARG A 36 15.26 5.57 -2.27
CA ARG A 36 16.30 6.57 -2.62
C ARG A 36 16.76 7.37 -1.40
N GLU A 37 15.81 7.91 -0.63
CA GLU A 37 16.12 8.68 0.58
C GLU A 37 16.87 7.85 1.64
N ALA A 38 16.61 6.54 1.69
CA ALA A 38 17.32 5.62 2.58
C ALA A 38 18.69 5.18 2.05
N GLY A 39 19.06 5.56 0.82
CA GLY A 39 20.32 5.18 0.21
C GLY A 39 20.37 3.74 -0.32
N ILE A 40 19.22 3.12 -0.59
CA ILE A 40 19.14 1.76 -1.14
C ILE A 40 19.60 1.76 -2.59
N ARG A 41 20.59 0.90 -2.90
CA ARG A 41 21.15 0.74 -4.24
C ARG A 41 20.39 -0.32 -5.02
N ILE A 42 19.69 0.10 -6.08
CA ILE A 42 19.00 -0.79 -7.01
C ILE A 42 19.94 -1.09 -8.17
N LYS A 43 20.16 -2.39 -8.46
CA LYS A 43 21.02 -2.86 -9.53
C LYS A 43 20.25 -3.40 -10.74
N GLY A 44 19.09 -3.99 -10.49
CA GLY A 44 18.24 -4.53 -11.55
C GLY A 44 16.77 -4.35 -11.25
N ALA A 45 15.98 -4.19 -12.28
CA ALA A 45 14.52 -4.07 -12.22
C ALA A 45 13.85 -5.12 -13.11
N ALA A 46 12.75 -5.68 -12.65
CA ALA A 46 11.84 -6.46 -13.48
C ALA A 46 10.43 -5.90 -13.33
N GLY A 47 9.75 -5.66 -14.44
CA GLY A 47 8.44 -5.04 -14.42
C GLY A 47 7.50 -5.54 -15.49
N THR A 48 6.20 -5.43 -15.20
CA THR A 48 5.11 -5.77 -16.10
C THR A 48 4.19 -4.57 -16.27
N SER A 49 3.78 -4.27 -17.51
CA SER A 49 2.85 -3.17 -17.78
C SER A 49 3.38 -1.83 -17.23
N VAL A 50 2.59 -1.10 -16.44
CA VAL A 50 3.04 0.11 -15.74
C VAL A 50 4.31 -0.12 -14.91
N GLY A 51 4.51 -1.34 -14.39
CA GLY A 51 5.73 -1.71 -13.68
C GLY A 51 6.97 -1.67 -14.60
N ALA A 52 6.85 -2.04 -15.87
CA ALA A 52 7.91 -1.90 -16.85
C ALA A 52 8.24 -0.43 -17.15
N LEU A 53 7.21 0.42 -17.28
CA LEU A 53 7.37 1.87 -17.49
C LEU A 53 8.08 2.54 -16.30
N ASN A 54 7.65 2.23 -15.07
CA ASN A 54 8.32 2.72 -13.86
C ASN A 54 9.73 2.14 -13.72
N GLY A 55 9.94 0.88 -14.13
CA GLY A 55 11.27 0.25 -14.19
C GLY A 55 12.23 0.98 -15.11
N ALA A 56 11.76 1.48 -16.26
CA ALA A 56 12.57 2.30 -17.17
C ALA A 56 13.01 3.61 -16.51
N LEU A 57 12.11 4.29 -15.78
CA LEU A 57 12.44 5.50 -15.03
C LEU A 57 13.47 5.22 -13.92
N ILE A 58 13.35 4.08 -13.21
CA ILE A 58 14.32 3.63 -12.23
C ILE A 58 15.67 3.31 -12.88
N CYS A 59 15.65 2.66 -14.03
CA CYS A 59 16.87 2.33 -14.78
C CYS A 59 17.64 3.60 -15.20
N MET A 60 16.92 4.63 -15.63
CA MET A 60 17.50 5.94 -15.99
C MET A 60 17.91 6.78 -14.77
N ASP A 61 17.55 6.38 -13.56
CA ASP A 61 17.66 7.17 -12.31
C ASP A 61 17.00 8.56 -12.37
N ASP A 62 15.94 8.71 -13.14
CA ASP A 62 15.27 9.99 -13.35
C ASP A 62 14.01 10.11 -12.47
N PHE A 63 14.26 10.24 -11.16
CA PHE A 63 13.18 10.31 -10.16
C PHE A 63 12.30 11.55 -10.35
N GLU A 64 12.90 12.71 -10.61
CA GLU A 64 12.17 13.97 -10.78
C GLU A 64 11.23 13.92 -12.00
N LYS A 65 11.64 13.23 -13.06
CA LYS A 65 10.79 12.98 -14.23
C LYS A 65 9.64 12.05 -13.87
N ALA A 66 9.91 10.97 -13.15
CA ALA A 66 8.90 10.02 -12.68
C ALA A 66 7.84 10.71 -11.81
N GLU A 67 8.26 11.51 -10.84
CA GLU A 67 7.35 12.26 -9.95
C GLU A 67 6.48 13.24 -10.76
N ARG A 68 7.08 14.05 -11.66
CA ARG A 68 6.33 14.98 -12.51
C ARG A 68 5.30 14.29 -13.41
N ILE A 69 5.63 13.14 -13.98
CA ILE A 69 4.70 12.38 -14.82
C ILE A 69 3.46 11.97 -14.01
N TRP A 70 3.68 11.35 -12.87
CA TRP A 70 2.59 10.86 -12.03
C TRP A 70 1.80 11.98 -11.33
N GLU A 71 2.43 13.10 -10.99
CA GLU A 71 1.73 14.28 -10.47
C GLU A 71 0.78 14.93 -11.48
N ASN A 72 1.08 14.76 -12.78
CA ASN A 72 0.34 15.35 -13.88
C ASN A 72 -0.36 14.32 -14.75
N ILE A 73 -0.49 13.09 -14.30
CA ILE A 73 -1.18 12.05 -15.05
C ILE A 73 -2.66 12.39 -15.20
N SER A 74 -3.24 12.08 -16.36
CA SER A 74 -4.66 12.19 -16.64
C SER A 74 -5.10 11.11 -17.61
N TYR A 75 -6.40 10.94 -17.78
CA TYR A 75 -6.94 9.95 -18.72
C TYR A 75 -6.50 10.25 -20.15
N SER A 76 -6.55 11.53 -20.57
CA SER A 76 -6.17 11.99 -21.90
C SER A 76 -4.68 11.81 -22.23
N ARG A 77 -3.82 11.64 -21.21
CA ARG A 77 -2.40 11.32 -21.42
C ARG A 77 -2.12 9.84 -21.69
N VAL A 78 -3.10 8.99 -21.43
CA VAL A 78 -2.97 7.52 -21.56
C VAL A 78 -3.87 6.99 -22.68
N MET A 79 -5.04 7.59 -22.87
CA MET A 79 -6.06 7.16 -23.84
C MET A 79 -6.66 8.38 -24.51
N ASP A 80 -7.12 8.25 -25.76
CA ASP A 80 -7.87 9.31 -26.44
C ASP A 80 -9.30 9.42 -25.88
N VAL A 81 -9.43 10.08 -24.74
CA VAL A 81 -10.68 10.30 -24.02
C VAL A 81 -10.71 11.67 -23.37
N ASP A 82 -11.91 12.19 -23.12
CA ASP A 82 -12.11 13.42 -22.38
C ASP A 82 -11.95 13.20 -20.87
N ASP A 83 -11.06 13.97 -20.23
CA ASP A 83 -10.74 13.84 -18.80
C ASP A 83 -11.96 14.11 -17.91
N GLU A 84 -12.79 15.12 -18.24
CA GLU A 84 -13.97 15.50 -17.45
C GLU A 84 -15.05 14.42 -17.51
N LEU A 85 -15.26 13.85 -18.70
CA LEU A 85 -16.19 12.73 -18.90
C LEU A 85 -15.73 11.51 -18.07
N MET A 86 -14.46 11.14 -18.15
CA MET A 86 -13.91 10.00 -17.42
C MET A 86 -13.95 10.20 -15.92
N GLU A 87 -13.67 11.40 -15.41
CA GLU A 87 -13.83 11.71 -13.98
C GLU A 87 -15.27 11.57 -13.51
N ARG A 88 -16.23 12.03 -14.30
CA ARG A 88 -17.67 11.88 -13.99
C ARG A 88 -18.08 10.42 -13.94
N LEU A 89 -17.61 9.60 -14.91
CA LEU A 89 -17.88 8.17 -14.98
C LEU A 89 -17.33 7.42 -13.77
N THR A 90 -16.09 7.70 -13.40
CA THR A 90 -15.41 7.05 -12.27
C THR A 90 -16.09 7.43 -10.95
N LYS A 91 -16.42 8.71 -10.75
CA LYS A 91 -17.15 9.17 -9.56
C LYS A 91 -18.57 8.58 -9.47
N PHE A 92 -19.23 8.37 -10.60
CA PHE A 92 -20.57 7.76 -10.64
C PHE A 92 -20.54 6.27 -10.29
N SER A 93 -19.55 5.54 -10.79
CA SER A 93 -19.37 4.12 -10.46
C SER A 93 -19.12 3.87 -8.95
N LEU A 94 -18.54 4.86 -8.24
CA LEU A 94 -18.23 4.79 -6.82
C LEU A 94 -19.35 5.28 -5.87
N LYS A 95 -20.34 6.01 -6.38
CA LYS A 95 -21.43 6.59 -5.56
C LYS A 95 -22.79 6.26 -6.16
N ASN A 96 -23.36 5.14 -5.72
CA ASN A 96 -24.80 4.85 -5.82
C ASN A 96 -25.43 4.52 -7.17
N ILE A 97 -25.76 3.28 -7.31
CA ILE A 97 -26.87 2.76 -8.15
C ILE A 97 -28.24 3.39 -7.77
N SER A 98 -28.35 4.11 -6.66
CA SER A 98 -29.64 4.63 -6.13
C SER A 98 -29.92 6.13 -6.40
N SER A 99 -29.02 6.88 -7.03
CA SER A 99 -29.28 8.28 -7.42
C SER A 99 -29.04 8.52 -8.90
N LEU A 100 -29.90 7.96 -9.74
CA LEU A 100 -30.04 8.26 -11.16
C LEU A 100 -30.65 9.66 -11.35
N ALA A 101 -29.87 10.71 -11.19
CA ALA A 101 -30.17 12.03 -11.72
C ALA A 101 -29.30 12.27 -12.97
N PRO A 102 -29.72 13.04 -13.96
CA PRO A 102 -29.61 12.76 -15.39
C PRO A 102 -28.19 12.90 -15.92
N LEU A 103 -27.42 11.85 -15.85
CA LEU A 103 -26.35 11.62 -16.81
C LEU A 103 -27.00 11.18 -18.11
N ASN A 104 -26.51 11.73 -19.22
CA ASN A 104 -26.95 11.32 -20.54
C ASN A 104 -26.44 9.88 -20.77
N VAL A 105 -27.16 8.90 -20.21
CA VAL A 105 -26.82 7.46 -20.33
C VAL A 105 -26.62 7.09 -21.81
N GLY A 106 -27.30 7.81 -22.71
CA GLY A 106 -27.11 7.67 -24.13
C GLY A 106 -25.73 8.07 -24.64
N GLU A 107 -25.09 9.13 -24.10
CA GLU A 107 -23.71 9.51 -24.48
C GLU A 107 -22.67 8.50 -23.94
N LEU A 108 -22.90 7.95 -22.77
CA LEU A 108 -22.09 6.89 -22.18
C LEU A 108 -22.10 5.61 -23.01
N ILE A 109 -23.32 5.17 -23.35
CA ILE A 109 -23.51 3.98 -24.19
C ILE A 109 -22.94 4.26 -25.59
N ALA A 110 -23.16 5.42 -26.16
CA ALA A 110 -22.63 5.80 -27.47
C ALA A 110 -21.10 5.86 -27.46
N GLY A 111 -20.47 6.36 -26.38
CA GLY A 111 -19.01 6.35 -26.19
C GLY A 111 -18.45 4.92 -26.11
N ALA A 112 -19.05 4.06 -25.29
CA ALA A 112 -18.65 2.66 -25.17
C ALA A 112 -18.83 1.88 -26.50
N ILE A 113 -19.96 2.11 -27.22
CA ILE A 113 -20.21 1.51 -28.52
C ILE A 113 -19.18 2.01 -29.55
N ARG A 114 -18.81 3.29 -29.53
CA ARG A 114 -17.78 3.85 -30.40
C ARG A 114 -16.44 3.16 -30.18
N VAL A 115 -15.97 3.06 -28.93
CA VAL A 115 -14.72 2.38 -28.57
C VAL A 115 -14.73 0.92 -29.04
N LEU A 116 -15.83 0.20 -28.81
CA LEU A 116 -15.96 -1.19 -29.27
C LEU A 116 -15.99 -1.32 -30.81
N ARG A 117 -16.70 -0.40 -31.48
CA ARG A 117 -16.78 -0.37 -32.96
C ARG A 117 -15.43 -0.03 -33.59
N ASP A 118 -14.66 0.86 -32.97
CA ASP A 118 -13.38 1.33 -33.51
C ASP A 118 -12.21 0.40 -33.11
N GLY A 119 -12.51 -0.76 -32.52
CA GLY A 119 -11.54 -1.82 -32.20
C GLY A 119 -10.76 -1.62 -30.93
N GLY A 120 -11.17 -0.71 -30.04
CA GLY A 120 -10.56 -0.42 -28.75
C GLY A 120 -10.18 1.04 -28.57
N PHE A 121 -9.67 1.38 -27.38
CA PHE A 121 -9.16 2.72 -27.08
C PHE A 121 -7.93 3.03 -27.92
N ASP A 122 -7.86 4.25 -28.45
CA ASP A 122 -6.66 4.75 -29.12
C ASP A 122 -5.55 4.96 -28.09
N ILE A 123 -4.38 4.44 -28.40
CA ILE A 123 -3.21 4.44 -27.51
C ILE A 123 -2.14 5.44 -27.96
N ALA A 124 -2.41 6.25 -28.96
CA ALA A 124 -1.46 7.26 -29.41
C ALA A 124 -0.98 8.19 -28.27
N PRO A 125 -1.84 8.59 -27.30
CA PRO A 125 -1.38 9.37 -26.16
C PRO A 125 -0.39 8.59 -25.27
N LEU A 126 -0.64 7.30 -24.99
CA LEU A 126 0.28 6.47 -24.23
C LEU A 126 1.62 6.28 -24.94
N ARG A 127 1.58 6.04 -26.26
CA ARG A 127 2.78 5.94 -27.09
C ARG A 127 3.59 7.23 -27.01
N ALA A 128 2.97 8.37 -27.24
CA ALA A 128 3.63 9.67 -27.14
C ALA A 128 4.22 9.92 -25.74
N LEU A 129 3.51 9.50 -24.69
CA LEU A 129 4.03 9.59 -23.32
C LEU A 129 5.27 8.71 -23.13
N ILE A 130 5.26 7.47 -23.62
CA ILE A 130 6.40 6.56 -23.52
C ILE A 130 7.60 7.12 -24.31
N GLU A 131 7.39 7.60 -25.53
CA GLU A 131 8.44 8.19 -26.37
C GLU A 131 9.05 9.46 -25.74
N ASP A 132 8.23 10.30 -25.08
CA ASP A 132 8.71 11.47 -24.33
C ASP A 132 9.50 11.08 -23.07
N VAL A 133 9.10 9.99 -22.41
CA VAL A 133 9.70 9.52 -21.16
C VAL A 133 10.99 8.79 -21.37
N VAL A 134 11.07 7.92 -22.37
CA VAL A 134 12.19 6.99 -22.59
C VAL A 134 13.36 7.71 -23.23
N ASP A 135 14.45 7.77 -22.48
CA ASP A 135 15.76 8.12 -23.01
C ASP A 135 16.55 6.82 -23.21
N GLU A 136 16.52 6.33 -24.44
CA GLU A 136 17.12 5.03 -24.78
C GLU A 136 18.63 5.01 -24.53
N GLU A 137 19.32 6.11 -24.78
CA GLU A 137 20.76 6.23 -24.51
C GLU A 137 21.06 6.13 -23.02
N LYS A 138 20.27 6.79 -22.17
CA LYS A 138 20.42 6.66 -20.72
C LYS A 138 20.16 5.23 -20.24
N ILE A 139 19.16 4.53 -20.78
CA ILE A 139 18.86 3.15 -20.40
C ILE A 139 20.02 2.23 -20.80
N ARG A 140 20.52 2.36 -22.02
CA ARG A 140 21.62 1.51 -22.51
C ARG A 140 22.93 1.74 -21.76
N ASN A 141 23.20 2.97 -21.38
CA ASN A 141 24.42 3.35 -20.65
C ASN A 141 24.29 3.21 -19.13
N SER A 142 23.09 2.91 -18.62
CA SER A 142 22.87 2.68 -17.19
C SER A 142 23.65 1.45 -16.71
N ASP A 143 24.14 1.50 -15.49
CA ASP A 143 24.69 0.33 -14.80
C ASP A 143 23.58 -0.60 -14.25
N ARG A 144 22.32 -0.16 -14.30
CA ARG A 144 21.15 -0.94 -13.90
C ARG A 144 20.61 -1.77 -15.04
N GLU A 145 20.10 -2.96 -14.71
CA GLU A 145 19.44 -3.86 -15.63
C GLU A 145 17.93 -3.61 -15.61
N LEU A 146 17.26 -3.84 -16.73
CA LEU A 146 15.80 -3.78 -16.80
C LEU A 146 15.25 -4.94 -17.64
N TYR A 147 14.37 -5.72 -17.02
CA TYR A 147 13.68 -6.85 -17.64
C TYR A 147 12.19 -6.54 -17.73
N VAL A 148 11.65 -6.75 -18.91
CA VAL A 148 10.23 -6.44 -19.23
C VAL A 148 9.51 -7.69 -19.63
N VAL A 149 8.33 -7.89 -19.05
CA VAL A 149 7.46 -9.03 -19.35
C VAL A 149 6.35 -8.61 -20.31
N THR A 150 6.19 -9.35 -21.39
CA THR A 150 5.08 -9.23 -22.36
C THR A 150 4.75 -10.58 -22.95
N TYR A 151 3.71 -10.66 -23.77
CA TYR A 151 3.37 -11.85 -24.54
C TYR A 151 3.32 -11.54 -26.03
N SER A 152 4.11 -12.24 -26.82
CA SER A 152 4.05 -12.15 -28.27
C SER A 152 2.83 -12.98 -28.77
N ILE A 153 1.79 -12.29 -29.24
CA ILE A 153 0.63 -12.93 -29.88
C ILE A 153 1.07 -13.58 -31.20
N SER A 154 1.95 -12.89 -31.94
CA SER A 154 2.44 -13.35 -33.24
C SER A 154 3.24 -14.65 -33.12
N ASP A 155 4.10 -14.75 -32.13
CA ASP A 155 4.96 -15.93 -31.90
C ASP A 155 4.35 -16.94 -30.92
N ARG A 156 3.25 -16.57 -30.24
CA ARG A 156 2.49 -17.40 -29.28
C ARG A 156 3.31 -17.87 -28.08
N HIS A 157 4.18 -17.01 -27.55
CA HIS A 157 4.94 -17.33 -26.35
C HIS A 157 5.14 -16.11 -25.43
N PRO A 158 5.36 -16.33 -24.12
CA PRO A 158 5.84 -15.31 -23.21
C PRO A 158 7.18 -14.76 -23.65
N LEU A 159 7.36 -13.46 -23.51
CA LEU A 159 8.62 -12.78 -23.77
C LEU A 159 9.08 -12.04 -22.52
N ILE A 160 10.23 -12.46 -21.98
CA ILE A 160 10.95 -11.75 -20.92
C ILE A 160 12.18 -11.17 -21.59
N ALA A 161 12.17 -9.86 -21.82
CA ALA A 161 13.21 -9.19 -22.58
C ALA A 161 14.13 -8.37 -21.68
N ASP A 162 15.43 -8.49 -21.85
CA ASP A 162 16.39 -7.49 -21.41
C ASP A 162 16.26 -6.29 -22.35
N VAL A 163 15.93 -5.12 -21.82
CA VAL A 163 15.71 -3.93 -22.65
C VAL A 163 16.99 -3.49 -23.37
N LYS A 164 18.17 -3.82 -22.85
CA LYS A 164 19.45 -3.47 -23.48
C LYS A 164 19.76 -4.30 -24.72
N GLU A 165 19.11 -5.48 -24.83
CA GLU A 165 19.21 -6.35 -26.02
C GLU A 165 18.24 -5.94 -27.13
N ALA A 166 17.30 -5.01 -26.84
CA ALA A 166 16.39 -4.49 -27.87
C ALA A 166 17.17 -3.80 -28.99
N PRO A 167 16.70 -3.89 -30.25
CA PRO A 167 17.31 -3.15 -31.35
C PRO A 167 17.30 -1.64 -31.09
N GLU A 168 18.15 -0.89 -31.75
CA GLU A 168 18.17 0.58 -31.66
C GLU A 168 16.78 1.15 -32.00
N GLY A 169 16.26 2.06 -31.17
CA GLY A 169 14.91 2.62 -31.29
C GLY A 169 13.79 1.69 -30.77
N GLY A 170 14.12 0.46 -30.29
CA GLY A 170 13.13 -0.57 -29.93
C GLY A 170 12.70 -0.58 -28.47
N ILE A 171 13.33 0.18 -27.59
CA ILE A 171 12.99 0.13 -26.14
C ILE A 171 11.57 0.66 -25.90
N ALA A 172 11.18 1.75 -26.54
CA ALA A 172 9.83 2.31 -26.41
C ALA A 172 8.75 1.31 -26.89
N ASP A 173 8.98 0.63 -28.00
CA ASP A 173 8.09 -0.42 -28.52
C ASP A 173 7.98 -1.60 -27.56
N LEU A 174 9.07 -2.01 -26.92
CA LEU A 174 9.07 -3.10 -25.93
C LEU A 174 8.28 -2.74 -24.67
N LEU A 175 8.44 -1.51 -24.17
CA LEU A 175 7.68 -1.00 -23.02
C LEU A 175 6.18 -0.89 -23.38
N MET A 176 5.89 -0.42 -24.60
CA MET A 176 4.52 -0.38 -25.11
C MET A 176 3.92 -1.78 -25.21
N ALA A 177 4.67 -2.77 -25.69
CA ALA A 177 4.25 -4.17 -25.79
C ALA A 177 3.84 -4.73 -24.42
N SER A 178 4.60 -4.39 -23.36
CA SER A 178 4.29 -4.79 -21.98
C SER A 178 3.04 -4.11 -21.42
N ALA A 179 2.71 -2.90 -21.87
CA ALA A 179 1.55 -2.11 -21.41
C ALA A 179 0.32 -2.25 -22.30
N TYR A 180 0.30 -3.22 -23.21
CA TYR A 180 -0.76 -3.40 -24.20
C TYR A 180 -1.97 -4.12 -23.62
N LEU A 181 -2.80 -3.39 -22.88
CA LEU A 181 -3.99 -3.92 -22.19
C LEU A 181 -5.06 -4.42 -23.18
N LEU A 182 -5.83 -5.43 -22.75
CA LEU A 182 -7.06 -5.83 -23.42
C LEU A 182 -8.03 -4.62 -23.45
N GLY A 183 -8.51 -4.30 -24.65
CA GLY A 183 -9.37 -3.11 -24.86
C GLY A 183 -8.64 -1.95 -25.51
N PHE A 184 -7.32 -1.99 -25.66
CA PHE A 184 -6.57 -1.06 -26.50
C PHE A 184 -6.61 -1.53 -27.97
N ARG A 185 -6.65 -0.55 -28.89
CA ARG A 185 -6.56 -0.82 -30.34
C ARG A 185 -5.20 -1.45 -30.65
N GLN A 186 -5.23 -2.67 -31.23
CA GLN A 186 -4.03 -3.42 -31.53
C GLN A 186 -3.25 -2.82 -32.71
N GLU A 187 -1.98 -2.53 -32.50
CA GLU A 187 -1.02 -2.13 -33.54
C GLU A 187 0.15 -3.10 -33.58
N ARG A 188 0.89 -3.09 -34.69
CA ARG A 188 2.11 -3.87 -34.81
C ARG A 188 3.30 -3.09 -34.25
N LEU A 189 4.02 -3.69 -33.32
CA LEU A 189 5.28 -3.18 -32.78
C LEU A 189 6.40 -4.05 -33.35
N GLY A 190 7.35 -3.45 -34.08
CA GLY A 190 8.38 -4.24 -34.78
C GLY A 190 7.81 -5.30 -35.71
N GLY A 191 6.62 -5.10 -36.30
CA GLY A 191 5.94 -6.04 -37.19
C GLY A 191 5.12 -7.12 -36.50
N LYS A 192 5.11 -7.22 -35.17
CA LYS A 192 4.42 -8.24 -34.37
C LYS A 192 3.32 -7.65 -33.49
N TYR A 193 2.37 -8.49 -33.10
CA TYR A 193 1.33 -8.15 -32.12
C TYR A 193 1.73 -8.67 -30.74
N TYR A 194 1.43 -7.85 -29.73
CA TYR A 194 1.72 -8.15 -28.33
C TYR A 194 0.50 -7.96 -27.44
N MET A 195 0.56 -8.54 -26.26
CA MET A 195 -0.41 -8.37 -25.18
C MET A 195 0.32 -8.09 -23.87
N ASP A 196 -0.31 -7.29 -23.00
CA ASP A 196 0.18 -6.99 -21.67
C ASP A 196 0.68 -8.22 -20.93
N GLY A 197 1.87 -8.14 -20.37
CA GLY A 197 2.53 -9.23 -19.65
C GLY A 197 1.80 -9.68 -18.39
N GLY A 198 0.87 -8.86 -17.85
CA GLY A 198 0.09 -9.19 -16.67
C GLY A 198 -0.78 -10.44 -16.82
N GLY A 199 -1.16 -10.80 -18.05
CA GLY A 199 -1.86 -12.04 -18.34
C GLY A 199 -1.03 -13.31 -18.10
N ILE A 200 0.28 -13.16 -17.90
CA ILE A 200 1.23 -14.28 -17.78
C ILE A 200 2.01 -14.21 -16.47
N ASN A 201 2.66 -13.09 -16.21
CA ASN A 201 3.46 -12.86 -15.02
C ASN A 201 3.34 -11.40 -14.60
N ASN A 202 2.41 -11.11 -13.72
CA ASN A 202 2.14 -9.75 -13.25
C ASN A 202 3.13 -9.29 -12.16
N VAL A 203 3.81 -10.22 -11.51
CA VAL A 203 4.77 -9.98 -10.42
C VAL A 203 6.05 -10.77 -10.71
N PRO A 204 6.93 -10.25 -11.58
CA PRO A 204 8.04 -11.01 -12.17
C PRO A 204 9.24 -11.19 -11.20
N VAL A 205 9.00 -11.80 -10.04
CA VAL A 205 10.05 -12.08 -9.03
C VAL A 205 11.03 -13.14 -9.56
N ASP A 206 10.51 -14.20 -10.18
CA ASP A 206 11.28 -15.27 -10.83
C ASP A 206 12.30 -14.73 -11.82
N VAL A 207 11.94 -13.69 -12.55
CA VAL A 207 12.82 -13.05 -13.56
C VAL A 207 14.14 -12.56 -12.96
N LEU A 208 14.12 -11.98 -11.77
CA LEU A 208 15.34 -11.53 -11.08
C LEU A 208 16.05 -12.66 -10.35
N LEU A 209 15.31 -13.57 -9.72
CA LEU A 209 15.90 -14.72 -9.01
C LEU A 209 16.70 -15.62 -9.99
N ASP A 210 16.15 -15.89 -11.19
CA ASP A 210 16.80 -16.68 -12.23
C ASP A 210 18.08 -16.01 -12.76
N ARG A 211 18.21 -14.69 -12.62
CA ARG A 211 19.41 -13.90 -12.96
C ARG A 211 20.39 -13.72 -11.81
N GLY A 212 20.16 -14.45 -10.72
CA GLY A 212 21.09 -14.50 -9.59
C GLY A 212 20.88 -13.43 -8.53
N TYR A 213 19.86 -12.57 -8.64
CA TYR A 213 19.51 -11.66 -7.55
C TYR A 213 19.05 -12.45 -6.33
N ARG A 214 19.52 -12.06 -5.15
CA ARG A 214 19.18 -12.73 -3.87
C ARG A 214 18.48 -11.83 -2.88
N ASP A 215 18.66 -10.52 -2.97
CA ASP A 215 17.95 -9.53 -2.17
C ASP A 215 17.03 -8.73 -3.10
N VAL A 216 15.72 -9.01 -3.06
CA VAL A 216 14.75 -8.47 -4.02
C VAL A 216 13.64 -7.71 -3.29
N ILE A 217 13.44 -6.45 -3.68
CA ILE A 217 12.36 -5.60 -3.17
C ILE A 217 11.17 -5.73 -4.13
N VAL A 218 10.02 -6.14 -3.62
CA VAL A 218 8.81 -6.38 -4.41
C VAL A 218 7.79 -5.27 -4.13
N LEU A 219 7.54 -4.41 -5.12
CA LEU A 219 6.56 -3.33 -5.05
C LEU A 219 5.20 -3.83 -5.54
N ARG A 220 4.34 -4.22 -4.60
CA ARG A 220 2.99 -4.70 -4.89
C ARG A 220 2.03 -3.52 -5.05
N ILE A 221 1.10 -3.63 -5.99
CA ILE A 221 0.01 -2.67 -6.19
C ILE A 221 -1.35 -3.37 -6.34
N TYR A 222 -1.37 -4.69 -6.19
CA TYR A 222 -2.53 -5.56 -6.36
C TYR A 222 -3.27 -5.25 -7.68
N GLY A 223 -2.50 -5.30 -8.77
CA GLY A 223 -3.01 -5.20 -10.13
C GLY A 223 -3.74 -6.47 -10.57
N TYR A 224 -4.49 -6.35 -11.65
CA TYR A 224 -5.12 -7.50 -12.26
C TYR A 224 -4.09 -8.27 -13.10
N GLY A 225 -4.00 -9.57 -12.90
CA GLY A 225 -3.10 -10.43 -13.66
C GLY A 225 -2.76 -11.72 -12.92
N VAL A 226 -1.87 -12.49 -13.54
CA VAL A 226 -1.38 -13.75 -12.97
C VAL A 226 -0.30 -13.45 -11.96
N ASP A 227 -0.60 -13.75 -10.71
CA ASP A 227 0.35 -13.61 -9.59
C ASP A 227 1.20 -14.88 -9.49
N THR A 228 2.34 -14.88 -10.16
CA THR A 228 3.28 -16.01 -10.20
C THR A 228 4.04 -16.16 -8.88
N GLU A 229 4.21 -15.07 -8.12
CA GLU A 229 4.88 -15.08 -6.84
C GLU A 229 4.25 -16.06 -5.84
N LYS A 230 2.92 -16.22 -5.87
CA LYS A 230 2.20 -17.14 -4.98
C LYS A 230 2.61 -18.62 -5.11
N LYS A 231 3.20 -18.98 -6.23
CA LYS A 231 3.62 -20.35 -6.55
C LYS A 231 5.15 -20.48 -6.59
N LEU A 232 5.84 -19.37 -6.34
CA LEU A 232 7.29 -19.31 -6.42
C LEU A 232 7.92 -19.97 -5.19
N GLU A 233 8.81 -20.92 -5.42
CA GLU A 233 9.72 -21.40 -4.40
C GLU A 233 10.93 -20.46 -4.35
N VAL A 234 11.06 -19.73 -3.25
CA VAL A 234 12.17 -18.79 -3.06
C VAL A 234 13.45 -19.60 -2.82
N PRO A 235 14.50 -19.42 -3.65
CA PRO A 235 15.74 -20.15 -3.50
C PRO A 235 16.41 -19.90 -2.13
N GLU A 236 17.15 -20.89 -1.63
CA GLU A 236 17.93 -20.73 -0.41
C GLU A 236 18.89 -19.54 -0.51
N GLY A 237 18.95 -18.74 0.55
CA GLY A 237 19.77 -17.52 0.61
C GLY A 237 19.15 -16.31 -0.10
N ALA A 238 17.97 -16.43 -0.71
CA ALA A 238 17.26 -15.29 -1.23
C ALA A 238 16.27 -14.70 -0.20
N THR A 239 16.13 -13.38 -0.22
CA THR A 239 15.21 -12.64 0.65
C THR A 239 14.34 -11.70 -0.18
N LEU A 240 13.02 -11.79 0.03
CA LEU A 240 12.06 -10.90 -0.60
C LEU A 240 11.56 -9.87 0.42
N TYR A 241 11.66 -8.59 0.07
CA TYR A 241 11.23 -7.46 0.88
C TYR A 241 9.99 -6.83 0.23
N HIS A 242 8.84 -6.95 0.87
CA HIS A 242 7.58 -6.48 0.28
C HIS A 242 7.20 -5.07 0.72
N VAL A 243 6.92 -4.22 -0.25
CA VAL A 243 6.21 -2.95 -0.06
C VAL A 243 4.83 -3.12 -0.70
N ALA A 244 3.80 -3.15 0.13
CA ALA A 244 2.44 -3.45 -0.30
C ALA A 244 1.42 -2.49 0.32
N PRO A 245 0.43 -2.01 -0.44
CA PRO A 245 -0.56 -1.08 0.07
C PRO A 245 -1.51 -1.76 1.04
N ARG A 246 -1.75 -1.11 2.17
CA ARG A 246 -2.79 -1.51 3.14
C ARG A 246 -4.11 -0.76 2.91
N ARG A 247 -4.19 0.02 1.83
CA ARG A 247 -5.34 0.82 1.42
C ARG A 247 -5.60 0.62 -0.07
N ASP A 248 -6.85 0.80 -0.44
CA ASP A 248 -7.23 0.78 -1.84
C ASP A 248 -6.54 1.91 -2.62
N LEU A 249 -5.89 1.55 -3.72
CA LEU A 249 -5.22 2.45 -4.66
C LEU A 249 -6.14 2.97 -5.77
N GLY A 250 -7.37 2.45 -5.86
CA GLY A 250 -8.33 2.78 -6.91
C GLY A 250 -8.33 1.81 -8.09
N GLY A 251 -9.03 2.20 -9.14
CA GLY A 251 -9.18 1.39 -10.35
C GLY A 251 -7.94 1.35 -11.24
N LEU A 252 -7.85 0.31 -12.08
CA LEU A 252 -6.77 0.10 -13.05
C LEU A 252 -6.60 1.28 -14.01
N LEU A 253 -7.71 1.84 -14.48
CA LEU A 253 -7.74 2.95 -15.44
C LEU A 253 -8.12 4.28 -14.79
N GLU A 254 -8.02 4.41 -13.47
CA GLU A 254 -8.37 5.63 -12.74
C GLU A 254 -7.18 6.61 -12.71
N PHE A 255 -6.85 7.19 -13.87
CA PHE A 255 -5.77 8.15 -14.06
C PHE A 255 -6.16 9.57 -13.57
N ASP A 256 -6.41 9.68 -12.26
CA ASP A 256 -6.74 10.93 -11.57
C ASP A 256 -5.55 11.49 -10.82
N ARG A 257 -5.23 12.78 -11.02
CA ARG A 257 -4.06 13.46 -10.40
C ARG A 257 -4.08 13.42 -8.88
N ARG A 258 -5.26 13.61 -8.25
CA ARG A 258 -5.37 13.61 -6.79
C ARG A 258 -5.15 12.21 -6.24
N ARG A 259 -5.68 11.21 -6.95
CA ARG A 259 -5.47 9.80 -6.62
C ARG A 259 -3.99 9.44 -6.77
N ALA A 260 -3.35 9.80 -7.86
CA ALA A 260 -1.94 9.54 -8.12
C ALA A 260 -1.04 10.14 -7.03
N ARG A 261 -1.22 11.42 -6.68
CA ARG A 261 -0.49 12.07 -5.57
C ARG A 261 -0.70 11.37 -4.23
N ARG A 262 -1.93 10.95 -3.95
CA ARG A 262 -2.24 10.19 -2.73
C ARG A 262 -1.56 8.82 -2.75
N ASN A 263 -1.56 8.12 -3.89
CA ASN A 263 -0.92 6.82 -4.04
C ASN A 263 0.60 6.94 -3.91
N MET A 264 1.24 7.97 -4.47
CA MET A 264 2.66 8.26 -4.23
C MET A 264 2.94 8.45 -2.74
N LEU A 265 2.11 9.21 -2.04
CA LEU A 265 2.28 9.42 -0.60
C LEU A 265 2.10 8.12 0.21
N LEU A 266 1.13 7.26 -0.17
CA LEU A 266 0.97 5.93 0.42
C LEU A 266 2.20 5.07 0.17
N GLY A 267 2.69 5.01 -1.07
CA GLY A 267 3.88 4.24 -1.42
C GLY A 267 5.12 4.69 -0.64
N TYR A 268 5.30 5.99 -0.50
CA TYR A 268 6.39 6.55 0.28
C TYR A 268 6.37 6.08 1.75
N PHE A 269 5.23 6.18 2.41
CA PHE A 269 5.13 5.76 3.81
C PHE A 269 5.12 4.25 3.98
N ASP A 270 4.55 3.49 3.04
CA ASP A 270 4.65 2.02 3.07
C ASP A 270 6.09 1.54 2.78
N GLY A 271 6.84 2.25 1.91
CA GLY A 271 8.27 2.06 1.76
C GLY A 271 9.04 2.32 3.06
N LYS A 272 8.75 3.43 3.74
CA LYS A 272 9.33 3.72 5.07
C LYS A 272 8.96 2.65 6.10
N ARG A 273 7.74 2.10 6.04
CA ARG A 273 7.35 0.99 6.93
C ARG A 273 8.24 -0.22 6.73
N MET A 274 8.47 -0.65 5.51
CA MET A 274 9.35 -1.78 5.21
C MET A 274 10.80 -1.48 5.62
N LEU A 275 11.30 -0.28 5.30
CA LEU A 275 12.67 0.12 5.58
C LEU A 275 12.99 0.19 7.08
N TYR A 276 12.05 0.61 7.90
CA TYR A 276 12.26 0.88 9.34
C TYR A 276 11.45 -0.02 10.27
N GLY A 277 10.77 -1.04 9.74
CA GLY A 277 9.98 -1.96 10.56
C GLY A 277 8.81 -1.30 11.29
N LEU A 278 8.20 -0.26 10.70
CA LEU A 278 7.14 0.49 11.36
C LEU A 278 5.86 -0.36 11.52
N ALA A 279 5.31 -0.31 12.70
CA ALA A 279 4.06 -0.97 13.06
C ALA A 279 2.82 -0.15 12.62
N GLY A 280 1.63 -0.66 12.99
CA GLY A 280 0.34 -0.06 12.69
C GLY A 280 -0.27 -0.55 11.38
N ARG A 281 -1.61 -0.49 11.31
CA ARG A 281 -2.39 -0.92 10.12
C ARG A 281 -2.72 0.27 9.20
N ALA A 282 -2.98 1.44 9.78
CA ALA A 282 -3.39 2.65 9.06
C ALA A 282 -2.43 3.84 9.28
N TYR A 283 -1.71 3.82 10.37
CA TYR A 283 -0.67 4.78 10.74
C TYR A 283 0.71 4.15 10.62
N TYR A 284 1.75 4.94 10.77
CA TYR A 284 3.14 4.52 10.69
C TYR A 284 3.76 4.79 12.05
N ILE A 285 3.88 3.73 12.87
CA ILE A 285 4.22 3.85 14.28
C ILE A 285 5.55 3.16 14.53
N ASP A 286 6.52 3.92 15.01
CA ASP A 286 7.73 3.38 15.58
C ASP A 286 7.40 2.79 16.95
N ALA A 287 7.40 1.47 17.01
CA ALA A 287 6.99 0.68 18.17
C ALA A 287 7.92 -0.54 18.29
N PRO A 288 9.18 -0.32 18.73
CA PRO A 288 10.17 -1.38 18.77
C PRO A 288 9.89 -2.44 19.85
N GLU A 289 9.14 -2.07 20.89
CA GLU A 289 8.88 -2.92 22.03
C GLU A 289 8.06 -4.17 21.66
N GLY A 290 8.29 -5.26 22.41
CA GLY A 290 7.57 -6.53 22.24
C GLY A 290 6.20 -6.55 22.94
N GLU A 291 5.44 -7.61 22.71
CA GLU A 291 4.12 -7.84 23.28
C GLU A 291 4.04 -7.66 24.81
N PRO A 292 4.99 -8.19 25.63
CA PRO A 292 4.92 -8.05 27.10
C PRO A 292 4.87 -6.58 27.55
N TYR A 293 5.64 -5.70 26.90
CA TYR A 293 5.62 -4.27 27.20
C TYR A 293 4.24 -3.66 26.99
N TYR A 294 3.57 -4.00 25.88
CA TYR A 294 2.24 -3.46 25.58
C TYR A 294 1.16 -4.04 26.48
N PHE A 295 1.31 -5.28 26.88
CA PHE A 295 0.44 -5.89 27.89
C PHE A 295 0.53 -5.15 29.22
N ASP A 296 1.75 -4.98 29.75
CA ASP A 296 1.97 -4.26 31.01
C ASP A 296 1.47 -2.82 30.94
N LYS A 297 1.68 -2.17 29.78
CA LYS A 297 1.19 -0.81 29.52
C LYS A 297 -0.34 -0.74 29.55
N MET A 298 -1.03 -1.68 28.89
CA MET A 298 -2.50 -1.75 28.94
C MET A 298 -3.02 -1.95 30.36
N ILE A 299 -2.42 -2.84 31.12
CA ILE A 299 -2.83 -3.12 32.49
C ILE A 299 -2.58 -1.91 33.40
N SER A 300 -1.45 -1.23 33.28
CA SER A 300 -1.12 -0.04 34.09
C SER A 300 -2.04 1.15 33.78
N GLU A 301 -2.39 1.36 32.52
CA GLU A 301 -3.31 2.41 32.10
C GLU A 301 -4.73 2.14 32.62
N ILE A 302 -5.18 0.87 32.63
CA ILE A 302 -6.46 0.47 33.23
C ILE A 302 -6.44 0.69 34.74
N GLN A 303 -5.38 0.28 35.43
CA GLN A 303 -5.25 0.48 36.88
C GLN A 303 -5.26 1.97 37.24
N SER A 304 -4.56 2.82 36.44
CA SER A 304 -4.61 4.25 36.61
C SER A 304 -6.02 4.83 36.46
N LEU A 305 -6.78 4.35 35.48
CA LEU A 305 -8.18 4.75 35.29
C LEU A 305 -9.08 4.28 36.45
N LEU A 306 -8.88 3.07 36.93
CA LEU A 306 -9.61 2.52 38.07
C LEU A 306 -9.34 3.32 39.37
N SER A 307 -8.07 3.73 39.59
CA SER A 307 -7.71 4.54 40.77
C SER A 307 -8.37 5.91 40.77
N TYR A 308 -8.67 6.48 39.60
CA TYR A 308 -9.49 7.71 39.49
C TYR A 308 -10.97 7.48 39.70
N MET A 309 -11.46 6.23 39.54
CA MET A 309 -12.87 5.85 39.78
C MET A 309 -13.08 5.30 41.16
N GLU A 310 -12.06 4.85 41.89
CA GLU A 310 -12.14 4.27 43.20
C GLU A 310 -12.76 5.16 44.30
N PRO A 311 -12.65 6.52 44.26
CA PRO A 311 -13.40 7.32 45.26
C PRO A 311 -14.91 7.14 45.18
N GLU A 312 -15.46 6.94 43.97
CA GLU A 312 -16.90 6.68 43.79
C GLU A 312 -17.29 5.22 44.08
N LEU A 313 -16.33 4.28 43.97
CA LEU A 313 -16.50 2.88 44.23
C LEU A 313 -16.17 2.52 45.70
N GLN A 314 -15.30 3.27 46.39
CA GLN A 314 -15.01 3.12 47.81
C GLN A 314 -16.18 3.51 48.67
N GLU A 315 -16.94 4.57 48.34
CA GLU A 315 -18.19 4.90 49.05
C GLU A 315 -19.27 3.81 48.92
N ALA A 316 -19.23 3.00 47.85
CA ALA A 316 -20.14 1.86 47.67
C ALA A 316 -19.61 0.54 48.26
N GLY A 317 -18.31 0.44 48.55
CA GLY A 317 -17.60 -0.80 48.96
C GLY A 317 -17.20 -0.90 50.42
N GLU A 318 -17.19 0.19 51.21
CA GLU A 318 -16.80 0.19 52.63
C GLU A 318 -17.78 -0.56 53.57
N ALA A 319 -18.81 -1.18 53.02
CA ALA A 319 -19.78 -1.95 53.83
C ALA A 319 -19.41 -3.41 54.07
N LYS A 320 -18.34 -3.99 53.51
CA LYS A 320 -17.94 -5.39 53.83
C LYS A 320 -16.45 -5.69 53.61
N HIS A 321 -15.83 -6.11 54.73
CA HIS A 321 -14.69 -7.01 54.90
C HIS A 321 -13.26 -6.45 54.87
N GLY A 322 -12.73 -6.39 56.12
CA GLY A 322 -11.31 -6.57 56.40
C GLY A 322 -10.85 -7.99 56.11
N ARG A 323 -9.76 -8.11 55.41
CA ARG A 323 -8.70 -9.15 55.55
C ARG A 323 -7.59 -8.86 54.56
N GLU A 324 -6.37 -8.76 55.12
CA GLU A 324 -5.13 -8.88 54.39
C GLU A 324 -5.07 -10.28 53.78
N GLU A 325 -4.86 -10.36 52.46
CA GLU A 325 -4.25 -11.55 51.84
C GLU A 325 -3.59 -11.22 50.51
N GLN A 326 -2.33 -11.65 50.40
CA GLN A 326 -1.51 -11.99 49.21
C GLN A 326 -1.92 -11.40 47.86
N LYS A 327 -0.92 -10.88 47.16
CA LYS A 327 -0.92 -10.52 45.72
C LYS A 327 -1.36 -11.68 44.82
N ASP A 328 -2.58 -12.09 44.92
CA ASP A 328 -3.25 -12.86 43.88
C ASP A 328 -3.85 -11.89 42.87
N LEU A 329 -3.60 -12.16 41.60
CA LEU A 329 -4.14 -11.41 40.46
C LEU A 329 -5.62 -11.15 40.72
N SER A 330 -5.98 -9.89 40.95
CA SER A 330 -7.34 -9.52 41.39
C SER A 330 -8.38 -10.06 40.40
N PRO A 331 -9.60 -10.37 40.87
CA PRO A 331 -10.70 -10.79 39.97
C PRO A 331 -10.91 -9.87 38.76
N GLY A 332 -10.57 -8.58 38.89
CA GLY A 332 -10.58 -7.62 37.81
C GLY A 332 -9.60 -7.94 36.67
N TYR A 333 -8.43 -8.51 36.94
CA TYR A 333 -7.44 -8.83 35.93
C TYR A 333 -7.96 -9.87 34.90
N ARG A 334 -8.61 -10.93 35.38
CA ARG A 334 -9.23 -11.95 34.50
C ARG A 334 -10.34 -11.39 33.65
N VAL A 335 -11.15 -10.49 34.17
CA VAL A 335 -12.21 -9.84 33.39
C VAL A 335 -11.61 -9.08 32.22
N TYR A 336 -10.49 -8.37 32.40
CA TYR A 336 -9.84 -7.66 31.30
C TYR A 336 -9.26 -8.62 30.27
N THR A 337 -8.48 -9.59 30.68
CA THR A 337 -7.77 -10.49 29.75
C THR A 337 -8.70 -11.50 29.08
N GLU A 338 -9.72 -12.00 29.78
CA GLU A 338 -10.60 -13.05 29.26
C GLU A 338 -11.86 -12.50 28.57
N GLN A 339 -12.29 -11.27 28.86
CA GLN A 339 -13.55 -10.72 28.33
C GLN A 339 -13.35 -9.40 27.58
N VAL A 340 -12.72 -8.39 28.21
CA VAL A 340 -12.67 -7.03 27.64
C VAL A 340 -11.75 -6.98 26.43
N PHE A 341 -10.50 -7.47 26.53
CA PHE A 341 -9.54 -7.42 25.45
C PHE A 341 -9.96 -8.26 24.23
N PRO A 342 -10.45 -9.50 24.37
CA PRO A 342 -10.97 -10.26 23.25
C PRO A 342 -12.16 -9.58 22.54
N ARG A 343 -13.03 -8.93 23.32
CA ARG A 343 -14.15 -8.17 22.76
C ARG A 343 -13.68 -6.95 21.96
N LEU A 344 -12.73 -6.17 22.50
CA LEU A 344 -12.11 -5.05 21.78
C LEU A 344 -11.41 -5.50 20.51
N ALA A 345 -10.67 -6.60 20.57
CA ALA A 345 -10.03 -7.18 19.40
C ALA A 345 -11.03 -7.53 18.30
N LYS A 346 -12.18 -8.09 18.67
CA LYS A 346 -13.27 -8.40 17.75
C LYS A 346 -13.92 -7.13 17.17
N GLU A 347 -14.18 -6.11 17.99
CA GLU A 347 -14.73 -4.82 17.53
C GLU A 347 -13.77 -4.10 16.56
N LEU A 348 -12.47 -4.15 16.83
CA LEU A 348 -11.41 -3.62 15.98
C LEU A 348 -11.07 -4.52 14.77
N LYS A 349 -11.78 -5.66 14.63
CA LYS A 349 -11.61 -6.61 13.53
C LYS A 349 -10.18 -7.12 13.41
N LEU A 350 -9.56 -7.44 14.53
CA LEU A 350 -8.27 -8.11 14.55
C LEU A 350 -8.43 -9.55 14.06
N LYS A 351 -7.36 -10.07 13.44
CA LYS A 351 -7.35 -11.47 13.00
C LYS A 351 -7.25 -12.41 14.20
N GLU A 352 -7.66 -13.64 14.02
CA GLU A 352 -7.40 -14.70 14.98
C GLU A 352 -5.88 -14.82 15.23
N GLY A 353 -5.50 -14.97 16.51
CA GLY A 353 -4.08 -14.99 16.90
C GLY A 353 -3.45 -13.59 17.10
N TRP A 354 -4.26 -12.54 17.27
CA TRP A 354 -3.77 -11.21 17.65
C TRP A 354 -2.95 -11.24 18.95
N ASP A 355 -1.99 -10.37 19.07
CA ASP A 355 -1.22 -10.13 20.30
C ASP A 355 -1.58 -8.79 20.96
N TYR A 356 -1.12 -8.55 22.19
CA TYR A 356 -1.40 -7.33 22.93
C TYR A 356 -0.79 -6.07 22.30
N LYS A 357 0.32 -6.21 21.57
CA LYS A 357 0.90 -5.11 20.80
C LYS A 357 -0.04 -4.70 19.68
N GLU A 358 -0.55 -5.66 18.90
CA GLU A 358 -1.48 -5.39 17.80
C GLU A 358 -2.77 -4.75 18.33
N LEU A 359 -3.29 -5.26 19.46
CA LEU A 359 -4.49 -4.72 20.10
C LEU A 359 -4.26 -3.27 20.55
N TYR A 360 -3.19 -3.01 21.29
CA TYR A 360 -2.85 -1.68 21.80
C TYR A 360 -2.70 -0.66 20.67
N LEU A 361 -1.91 -1.00 19.65
CA LEU A 361 -1.70 -0.12 18.49
C LEU A 361 -2.99 0.11 17.70
N SER A 362 -3.85 -0.90 17.60
CA SER A 362 -5.15 -0.75 16.90
C SER A 362 -6.10 0.17 17.64
N ILE A 363 -6.11 0.16 18.99
CA ILE A 363 -6.84 1.13 19.81
C ILE A 363 -6.32 2.55 19.55
N LEU A 364 -4.99 2.74 19.58
CA LEU A 364 -4.38 4.04 19.30
C LEU A 364 -4.74 4.56 17.91
N GLU A 365 -4.70 3.70 16.89
CA GLU A 365 -5.04 4.07 15.53
C GLU A 365 -6.51 4.48 15.37
N ASP A 366 -7.42 3.79 16.05
CA ASP A 366 -8.86 4.13 16.02
C ASP A 366 -9.11 5.48 16.68
N LEU A 367 -8.52 5.73 17.85
CA LEU A 367 -8.57 7.03 18.52
C LEU A 367 -7.93 8.13 17.64
N ALA A 368 -6.76 7.89 17.07
CA ALA A 368 -6.10 8.86 16.19
C ALA A 368 -6.97 9.22 14.98
N LYS A 369 -7.71 8.25 14.43
CA LYS A 369 -8.66 8.46 13.35
C LYS A 369 -9.88 9.26 13.81
N GLN A 370 -10.47 8.97 14.98
CA GLN A 370 -11.59 9.70 15.55
C GLN A 370 -11.22 11.18 15.76
N TYR A 371 -10.04 11.45 16.29
CA TYR A 371 -9.53 12.81 16.49
C TYR A 371 -8.88 13.45 15.25
N ARG A 372 -9.02 12.84 14.07
CA ARG A 372 -8.52 13.35 12.79
C ARG A 372 -7.04 13.72 12.83
N ILE A 373 -6.22 12.89 13.47
CA ILE A 373 -4.77 13.03 13.42
C ILE A 373 -4.29 12.59 12.03
N SER A 374 -3.35 13.31 11.45
CA SER A 374 -2.79 12.95 10.14
C SER A 374 -2.10 11.60 10.21
N ARG A 375 -2.37 10.71 9.24
CA ARG A 375 -1.69 9.42 9.17
C ARG A 375 -0.37 9.46 8.40
N PHE A 376 -0.15 10.49 7.61
CA PHE A 376 1.06 10.64 6.79
C PHE A 376 2.17 11.35 7.59
N LYS A 377 2.57 10.69 8.65
CA LYS A 377 3.70 11.02 9.51
C LYS A 377 4.10 9.76 10.26
N ILE A 378 5.38 9.62 10.55
CA ILE A 378 5.88 8.57 11.45
C ILE A 378 5.74 9.10 12.87
N TYR A 379 5.17 8.30 13.74
CA TYR A 379 4.93 8.62 15.15
C TYR A 379 5.63 7.60 16.03
N THR A 380 6.13 8.03 17.19
CA THR A 380 6.30 7.12 18.31
C THR A 380 4.95 6.87 18.99
N VAL A 381 4.84 5.82 19.80
CA VAL A 381 3.64 5.54 20.59
C VAL A 381 3.30 6.74 21.49
N GLU A 382 4.29 7.30 22.17
CA GLU A 382 4.13 8.42 23.10
C GLU A 382 3.73 9.71 22.38
N GLU A 383 4.29 9.96 21.17
CA GLU A 383 3.91 11.13 20.38
C GLU A 383 2.45 11.04 19.95
N LEU A 384 2.02 9.87 19.49
CA LEU A 384 0.64 9.66 19.04
C LEU A 384 -0.34 9.81 20.22
N LEU A 385 -0.03 9.20 21.36
CA LEU A 385 -0.79 9.36 22.62
C LEU A 385 -0.92 10.83 23.01
N ARG A 386 0.18 11.57 23.05
CA ARG A 386 0.19 12.99 23.40
C ARG A 386 -0.71 13.82 22.48
N LEU A 387 -0.71 13.52 21.18
CA LEU A 387 -1.57 14.21 20.21
C LEU A 387 -3.04 13.85 20.40
N ILE A 388 -3.36 12.60 20.72
CA ILE A 388 -4.71 12.16 21.07
C ILE A 388 -5.18 12.93 22.31
N HIS A 389 -4.41 12.91 23.39
CA HIS A 389 -4.73 13.64 24.63
C HIS A 389 -4.95 15.13 24.40
N LYS A 390 -4.05 15.79 23.64
CA LYS A 390 -4.18 17.21 23.32
C LYS A 390 -5.48 17.56 22.61
N LYS A 391 -5.93 16.67 21.68
CA LYS A 391 -7.18 16.89 20.92
C LYS A 391 -8.44 16.49 21.67
N ALA A 392 -8.32 15.51 22.53
CA ALA A 392 -9.44 14.97 23.28
C ALA A 392 -9.83 15.83 24.50
N GLY A 393 -8.88 16.57 25.06
CA GLY A 393 -9.07 17.29 26.33
C GLY A 393 -9.19 16.33 27.53
N ALA A 394 -9.34 16.88 28.73
CA ALA A 394 -9.42 16.09 29.99
C ALA A 394 -10.58 15.07 30.02
N ALA A 395 -11.67 15.33 29.29
CA ALA A 395 -12.80 14.41 29.19
C ALA A 395 -12.50 13.11 28.44
N ALA A 396 -11.47 13.09 27.58
CA ALA A 396 -11.12 11.95 26.79
C ALA A 396 -10.17 10.97 27.48
N LEU A 397 -9.49 11.35 28.55
CA LEU A 397 -8.81 10.39 29.40
C LEU A 397 -9.77 9.32 29.93
N LYS A 398 -11.03 9.70 30.23
CA LYS A 398 -12.11 8.76 30.61
C LYS A 398 -12.59 7.87 29.44
N ALA A 399 -12.29 8.24 28.17
CA ALA A 399 -12.75 7.52 26.97
C ALA A 399 -11.62 6.78 26.24
N MET A 400 -10.39 6.78 26.71
CA MET A 400 -9.26 6.15 26.03
C MET A 400 -9.29 4.62 26.04
N ILE A 401 -10.01 4.05 26.98
CA ILE A 401 -10.45 2.65 26.89
C ILE A 401 -11.97 2.73 26.76
N PRO A 402 -12.56 2.39 25.63
CA PRO A 402 -14.00 2.27 25.54
C PRO A 402 -14.40 1.08 26.41
N ILE A 403 -14.56 1.34 27.71
CA ILE A 403 -15.40 0.47 28.54
C ILE A 403 -16.79 0.75 27.99
N PRO A 404 -17.42 -0.21 27.31
CA PRO A 404 -18.77 0.00 26.82
C PRO A 404 -19.64 0.46 28.01
N VAL A 405 -20.44 1.51 27.83
CA VAL A 405 -21.34 2.07 28.82
C VAL A 405 -22.26 0.99 29.47
N SER A 406 -22.42 -0.15 28.78
CA SER A 406 -23.10 -1.34 29.28
C SER A 406 -22.45 -2.01 30.52
N TYR A 407 -21.21 -1.69 30.86
CA TYR A 407 -20.53 -2.24 32.05
C TYR A 407 -20.69 -1.38 33.32
N THR A 408 -21.19 -0.16 33.21
CA THR A 408 -21.56 0.64 34.38
C THR A 408 -22.80 0.11 35.11
N HIS A 409 -23.48 -0.91 34.58
CA HIS A 409 -24.64 -1.57 35.16
C HIS A 409 -24.42 -3.06 35.50
N LEU A 410 -23.19 -3.54 35.54
CA LEU A 410 -22.91 -4.84 36.12
C LEU A 410 -22.94 -4.72 37.66
N THR A 411 -24.16 -4.68 38.19
CA THR A 411 -24.39 -5.14 39.55
C THR A 411 -23.93 -6.59 39.60
N LEU A 412 -22.92 -6.86 40.43
CA LEU A 412 -22.53 -8.22 40.79
C LEU A 412 -23.80 -8.98 41.26
N PRO A 413 -24.01 -10.22 40.81
CA PRO A 413 -25.08 -11.03 41.40
C PRO A 413 -24.75 -11.24 42.87
N THR A 414 -25.75 -10.96 43.69
CA THR A 414 -25.78 -11.18 45.16
C THR A 414 -25.49 -12.63 45.50
#